data_803278020b899b0bafd4cb3740c8af3a
#
_entry.id   803278020b899b0bafd4cb3740c8af3a
#
_cell.length_a   1.000
_cell.length_b   1.000
_cell.length_c   1.000
_cell.angle_alpha   90.00
_cell.angle_beta   90.00
_cell.angle_gamma   90.00
#
_symmetry.space_group_name_H-M   'P 1'
#
loop_
_entity.id
_entity.type
_entity.pdbx_description
1 polymer ?
#
loop_
_entity_poly.entity_id
_entity_poly.type
_entity_poly.pdbx_seq_one_letter_code
_entity_poly.pdbx_strand_id
1 'polypeptide(L)'
;MKFDKLIKLLESGLEDSWTDTINGKQFTVTLPEIIEYLKNTSSINIPTKNLKNLLVGAVQTPDQEHKRRIQNADLNCPIIVVVKNGKYTMLLDGNHRLQRAINNNLLTIKAKVLKLSKAPKTWQYLFR
;
A
#
# COMPACT_ATOMS: atom_id res chain seq x y z
N MET A 1 6.06 -3.83 -17.28
CA MET A 1 5.84 -2.57 -16.53
C MET A 1 6.52 -1.44 -17.29
N LYS A 2 5.84 -0.33 -17.46
CA LYS A 2 6.43 0.83 -18.14
C LYS A 2 7.46 1.51 -17.23
N PHE A 3 8.50 2.09 -17.83
CA PHE A 3 9.59 2.72 -17.11
C PHE A 3 9.12 3.83 -16.15
N ASP A 4 8.20 4.70 -16.61
CA ASP A 4 7.66 5.79 -15.78
C ASP A 4 6.96 5.27 -14.53
N LYS A 5 6.23 4.16 -14.67
CA LYS A 5 5.56 3.52 -13.55
C LYS A 5 6.57 2.93 -12.58
N LEU A 6 7.66 2.36 -13.09
CA LEU A 6 8.74 1.82 -12.27
C LEU A 6 9.42 2.91 -11.44
N ILE A 7 9.69 4.08 -12.02
CA ILE A 7 10.27 5.21 -11.30
C ILE A 7 9.36 5.64 -10.15
N LYS A 8 8.05 5.78 -10.40
CA LYS A 8 7.09 6.14 -9.35
C LYS A 8 7.07 5.11 -8.22
N LEU A 9 7.19 3.83 -8.54
CA LEU A 9 7.22 2.76 -7.55
C LEU A 9 8.49 2.80 -6.71
N LEU A 10 9.63 3.13 -7.30
CA LEU A 10 10.88 3.31 -6.57
C LEU A 10 10.76 4.43 -5.53
N GLU A 11 10.08 5.51 -5.91
CA GLU A 11 9.81 6.63 -4.99
C GLU A 11 8.84 6.24 -3.87
N SER A 12 8.01 5.21 -4.09
CA SER A 12 7.00 4.73 -3.15
C SER A 12 7.44 3.52 -2.31
N GLY A 13 8.73 3.14 -2.35
CA GLY A 13 9.23 2.01 -1.57
C GLY A 13 9.17 0.68 -2.33
N LEU A 14 9.59 0.68 -3.60
CA LEU A 14 9.60 -0.52 -4.45
C LEU A 14 10.38 -1.69 -3.84
N GLU A 15 11.37 -1.39 -3.00
CA GLU A 15 12.17 -2.39 -2.31
C GLU A 15 11.45 -3.06 -1.14
N ASP A 16 10.26 -2.63 -0.79
CA ASP A 16 9.49 -3.22 0.30
C ASP A 16 9.21 -4.70 0.04
N SER A 17 9.35 -5.49 1.09
CA SER A 17 9.06 -6.91 1.06
C SER A 17 8.55 -7.38 2.42
N TRP A 18 7.87 -8.53 2.40
CA TRP A 18 7.32 -9.15 3.59
C TRP A 18 7.79 -10.59 3.64
N THR A 19 8.34 -11.01 4.77
CA THR A 19 8.94 -12.34 4.95
C THR A 19 8.42 -12.96 6.24
N ASP A 20 8.11 -14.26 6.18
CA ASP A 20 7.78 -15.05 7.35
C ASP A 20 8.21 -16.51 7.13
N THR A 21 8.26 -17.27 8.20
CA THR A 21 8.59 -18.69 8.16
C THR A 21 7.34 -19.53 8.39
N ILE A 22 7.08 -20.45 7.46
CA ILE A 22 5.94 -21.37 7.52
C ILE A 22 6.48 -22.80 7.51
N ASN A 23 6.22 -23.56 8.56
CA ASN A 23 6.69 -24.96 8.69
C ASN A 23 8.20 -25.09 8.46
N GLY A 24 9.00 -24.17 9.02
CA GLY A 24 10.45 -24.17 8.88
C GLY A 24 10.98 -23.65 7.57
N LYS A 25 10.11 -23.24 6.64
CA LYS A 25 10.50 -22.71 5.33
C LYS A 25 10.18 -21.23 5.25
N GLN A 26 11.15 -20.43 4.79
CA GLN A 26 10.99 -19.00 4.65
C GLN A 26 10.30 -18.65 3.33
N PHE A 27 9.32 -17.74 3.40
CA PHE A 27 8.61 -17.19 2.24
C PHE A 27 8.72 -15.68 2.24
N THR A 28 8.93 -15.10 1.06
CA THR A 28 9.02 -13.66 0.87
C THR A 28 8.12 -13.24 -0.26
N VAL A 29 7.40 -12.13 -0.08
CA VAL A 29 6.63 -11.46 -1.12
C VAL A 29 7.15 -10.04 -1.23
N THR A 30 7.39 -9.60 -2.47
CA THR A 30 7.88 -8.25 -2.75
C THR A 30 6.75 -7.35 -3.24
N LEU A 31 6.90 -6.04 -3.07
CA LEU A 31 5.91 -5.07 -3.59
C LEU A 31 5.72 -5.21 -5.11
N PRO A 32 6.76 -5.37 -5.95
CA PRO A 32 6.55 -5.61 -7.38
C PRO A 32 5.68 -6.83 -7.69
N GLU A 33 5.82 -7.91 -6.92
CA GLU A 33 4.96 -9.09 -7.10
C GLU A 33 3.49 -8.78 -6.82
N ILE A 34 3.22 -7.99 -5.78
CA ILE A 34 1.87 -7.56 -5.42
C ILE A 34 1.29 -6.66 -6.51
N ILE A 35 2.08 -5.73 -7.02
CA ILE A 35 1.67 -4.83 -8.09
C ILE A 35 1.31 -5.63 -9.34
N GLU A 36 2.14 -6.60 -9.71
CA GLU A 36 1.88 -7.48 -10.86
C GLU A 36 0.58 -8.28 -10.66
N TYR A 37 0.38 -8.82 -9.46
CA TYR A 37 -0.84 -9.56 -9.13
C TYR A 37 -2.10 -8.70 -9.26
N LEU A 38 -2.01 -7.41 -8.89
CA LEU A 38 -3.13 -6.48 -8.91
C LEU A 38 -3.25 -5.68 -10.21
N LYS A 39 -2.43 -5.94 -11.22
CA LYS A 39 -2.38 -5.12 -12.44
C LYS A 39 -3.71 -4.97 -13.16
N ASN A 40 -4.53 -6.01 -13.14
CA ASN A 40 -5.85 -6.03 -13.79
C ASN A 40 -6.99 -5.72 -12.82
N THR A 41 -6.68 -5.43 -11.57
CA THR A 41 -7.67 -5.05 -10.57
C THR A 41 -7.98 -3.57 -10.70
N SER A 42 -9.25 -3.22 -10.85
CA SER A 42 -9.66 -1.82 -10.92
C SER A 42 -9.45 -1.13 -9.57
N SER A 43 -9.01 0.12 -9.60
CA SER A 43 -8.96 0.94 -8.40
C SER A 43 -10.38 1.39 -8.00
N ILE A 44 -10.57 1.57 -6.69
CA ILE A 44 -11.81 2.10 -6.13
C ILE A 44 -11.48 3.30 -5.24
N ASN A 45 -12.48 4.11 -4.93
CA ASN A 45 -12.33 5.21 -3.99
C ASN A 45 -12.73 4.74 -2.59
N ILE A 46 -11.82 4.88 -1.63
CA ILE A 46 -12.07 4.49 -0.23
C ILE A 46 -12.09 5.75 0.64
N PRO A 47 -13.04 5.86 1.58
CA PRO A 47 -13.04 6.99 2.52
C PRO A 47 -11.73 7.04 3.31
N THR A 48 -11.07 8.19 3.29
CA THR A 48 -9.77 8.36 3.98
C THR A 48 -9.88 8.10 5.48
N LYS A 49 -11.01 8.43 6.08
CA LYS A 49 -11.27 8.20 7.52
C LYS A 49 -11.16 6.71 7.90
N ASN A 50 -11.44 5.81 6.97
CA ASN A 50 -11.40 4.36 7.21
C ASN A 50 -9.97 3.80 7.17
N LEU A 51 -9.00 4.61 6.76
CA LEU A 51 -7.62 4.18 6.54
C LEU A 51 -6.61 4.88 7.45
N LYS A 52 -7.01 5.91 8.19
CA LYS A 52 -6.09 6.72 9.02
C LYS A 52 -5.28 5.89 10.00
N ASN A 53 -5.90 4.87 10.60
CA ASN A 53 -5.24 4.00 11.58
C ASN A 53 -4.19 3.08 10.96
N LEU A 54 -4.10 3.02 9.63
CA LEU A 54 -3.11 2.20 8.94
C LEU A 54 -1.81 2.95 8.65
N LEU A 55 -1.78 4.27 8.86
CA LEU A 55 -0.58 5.09 8.64
C LEU A 55 0.53 4.71 9.62
N VAL A 56 1.77 4.70 9.12
CA VAL A 56 2.95 4.52 9.98
C VAL A 56 3.33 5.84 10.65
N GLY A 57 3.93 5.76 11.85
CA GLY A 57 4.28 6.93 12.65
C GLY A 57 5.19 7.93 11.94
N ALA A 58 6.10 7.45 11.08
CA ALA A 58 7.03 8.31 10.34
C ALA A 58 6.35 9.32 9.42
N VAL A 59 5.14 9.03 8.91
CA VAL A 59 4.38 9.97 8.09
C VAL A 59 3.38 10.80 8.91
N GLN A 60 3.02 10.34 10.10
CA GLN A 60 2.15 11.10 11.03
C GLN A 60 2.91 12.26 11.69
N THR A 61 4.19 12.06 11.99
CA THR A 61 5.09 13.08 12.53
C THR A 61 6.35 13.17 11.67
N PRO A 62 6.21 13.71 10.44
CA PRO A 62 7.26 13.57 9.43
C PRO A 62 8.46 14.49 9.67
N ASP A 63 9.65 13.98 9.35
CA ASP A 63 10.85 14.79 9.17
C ASP A 63 10.79 15.51 7.82
N GLN A 64 11.85 16.24 7.46
CA GLN A 64 11.89 17.02 6.21
C GLN A 64 11.76 16.16 4.96
N GLU A 65 12.38 15.00 4.94
CA GLU A 65 12.32 14.10 3.79
C GLU A 65 10.90 13.56 3.59
N HIS A 66 10.26 13.10 4.68
CA HIS A 66 8.89 12.61 4.61
C HIS A 66 7.91 13.73 4.25
N LYS A 67 8.09 14.94 4.77
CA LYS A 67 7.28 16.11 4.38
C LYS A 67 7.34 16.35 2.88
N ARG A 68 8.55 16.30 2.29
CA ARG A 68 8.73 16.47 0.85
C ARG A 68 8.04 15.37 0.07
N ARG A 69 8.17 14.11 0.49
CA ARG A 69 7.50 12.97 -0.15
C ARG A 69 5.98 13.11 -0.09
N ILE A 70 5.44 13.57 1.03
CA ILE A 70 4.00 13.81 1.18
C ILE A 70 3.55 14.89 0.21
N GLN A 71 4.27 16.02 0.12
CA GLN A 71 3.93 17.12 -0.77
C GLN A 71 4.00 16.74 -2.25
N ASN A 72 4.90 15.83 -2.61
CA ASN A 72 5.12 15.41 -4.00
C ASN A 72 4.39 14.09 -4.35
N ALA A 73 3.64 13.51 -3.44
CA ALA A 73 2.94 12.25 -3.68
C ALA A 73 1.90 12.41 -4.79
N ASP A 74 1.87 11.45 -5.71
CA ASP A 74 0.95 11.46 -6.84
C ASP A 74 -0.36 10.73 -6.46
N LEU A 75 -1.41 11.49 -6.21
CA LEU A 75 -2.71 10.95 -5.82
C LEU A 75 -3.44 10.22 -6.97
N ASN A 76 -2.94 10.32 -8.20
CA ASN A 76 -3.45 9.53 -9.31
C ASN A 76 -2.97 8.07 -9.27
N CYS A 77 -1.87 7.80 -8.56
CA CYS A 77 -1.40 6.45 -8.32
C CYS A 77 -2.20 5.85 -7.16
N PRO A 78 -2.88 4.70 -7.36
CA PRO A 78 -3.64 4.09 -6.28
C PRO A 78 -2.72 3.57 -5.17
N ILE A 79 -3.16 3.69 -3.94
CA ILE A 79 -2.55 2.99 -2.81
C ILE A 79 -2.94 1.51 -2.85
N ILE A 80 -2.28 0.66 -2.07
CA ILE A 80 -2.60 -0.77 -1.98
C ILE A 80 -2.93 -1.10 -0.53
N VAL A 81 -4.13 -1.61 -0.32
CA VAL A 81 -4.61 -1.99 1.00
C VAL A 81 -5.06 -3.45 1.03
N VAL A 82 -4.89 -4.11 2.17
CA VAL A 82 -5.35 -5.47 2.40
C VAL A 82 -6.71 -5.44 3.08
N VAL A 83 -7.64 -6.25 2.56
CA VAL A 83 -8.94 -6.50 3.21
C VAL A 83 -8.96 -7.93 3.75
N LYS A 84 -9.27 -8.05 5.03
CA LYS A 84 -9.46 -9.33 5.72
C LYS A 84 -10.77 -9.28 6.48
N ASN A 85 -11.66 -10.25 6.20
CA ASN A 85 -12.97 -10.32 6.86
C ASN A 85 -13.76 -9.00 6.78
N GLY A 86 -13.75 -8.36 5.62
CA GLY A 86 -14.47 -7.11 5.39
C GLY A 86 -13.84 -5.87 6.02
N LYS A 87 -12.64 -5.96 6.57
CA LYS A 87 -11.94 -4.84 7.20
C LYS A 87 -10.62 -4.54 6.51
N TYR A 88 -10.27 -3.26 6.42
CA TYR A 88 -8.94 -2.84 5.97
C TYR A 88 -7.95 -3.04 7.11
N THR A 89 -6.99 -3.94 6.91
CA THR A 89 -6.07 -4.36 7.99
C THR A 89 -4.65 -3.87 7.82
N MET A 90 -4.23 -3.55 6.59
CA MET A 90 -2.85 -3.18 6.32
C MET A 90 -2.76 -2.32 5.07
N LEU A 91 -1.89 -1.31 5.12
CA LEU A 91 -1.51 -0.50 3.98
C LEU A 91 -0.16 -1.00 3.47
N LEU A 92 -0.14 -1.63 2.29
CA LEU A 92 1.07 -2.19 1.71
C LEU A 92 1.90 -1.15 0.95
N ASP A 93 1.24 -0.15 0.36
CA ASP A 93 1.90 0.90 -0.39
C ASP A 93 1.07 2.18 -0.35
N GLY A 94 1.74 3.32 -0.21
CA GLY A 94 1.11 4.62 -0.35
C GLY A 94 0.93 5.41 0.94
N ASN A 95 1.76 5.20 1.98
CA ASN A 95 1.69 5.97 3.23
C ASN A 95 1.75 7.48 2.97
N HIS A 96 2.67 7.94 2.11
CA HIS A 96 2.80 9.37 1.79
C HIS A 96 1.58 9.90 1.02
N ARG A 97 1.04 9.10 0.11
CA ARG A 97 -0.18 9.47 -0.63
C ARG A 97 -1.39 9.58 0.29
N LEU A 98 -1.56 8.63 1.20
CA LEU A 98 -2.66 8.68 2.16
C LEU A 98 -2.53 9.89 3.08
N GLN A 99 -1.32 10.18 3.58
CA GLN A 99 -1.12 11.35 4.43
C GLN A 99 -1.38 12.65 3.66
N ARG A 100 -0.98 12.72 2.38
CA ARG A 100 -1.29 13.89 1.53
C ARG A 100 -2.79 14.08 1.36
N ALA A 101 -3.52 12.99 1.10
CA ALA A 101 -4.97 13.06 0.96
C ALA A 101 -5.63 13.59 2.24
N ILE A 102 -5.18 13.13 3.40
CA ILE A 102 -5.68 13.59 4.69
C ILE A 102 -5.36 15.07 4.90
N ASN A 103 -4.11 15.48 4.62
CA ASN A 103 -3.68 16.87 4.78
C ASN A 103 -4.47 17.82 3.88
N ASN A 104 -4.88 17.34 2.70
CA ASN A 104 -5.67 18.13 1.75
C ASN A 104 -7.18 18.00 2.00
N ASN A 105 -7.59 17.36 3.09
CA ASN A 105 -9.00 17.17 3.47
C ASN A 105 -9.82 16.45 2.38
N LEU A 106 -9.18 15.52 1.65
CA LEU A 106 -9.89 14.71 0.67
C LEU A 106 -10.73 13.66 1.37
N LEU A 107 -11.97 13.51 0.94
CA LEU A 107 -12.90 12.54 1.54
C LEU A 107 -12.57 11.11 1.15
N THR A 108 -11.99 10.91 -0.04
CA THR A 108 -11.67 9.59 -0.56
C THR A 108 -10.26 9.58 -1.16
N ILE A 109 -9.71 8.37 -1.29
CA ILE A 109 -8.43 8.14 -1.98
C ILE A 109 -8.57 6.92 -2.89
N LYS A 110 -7.91 7.00 -4.04
CA LYS A 110 -7.87 5.90 -5.00
C LYS A 110 -7.03 4.74 -4.45
N ALA A 111 -7.57 3.53 -4.50
CA ALA A 111 -6.91 2.35 -3.94
C ALA A 111 -7.17 1.10 -4.77
N LYS A 112 -6.21 0.19 -4.79
CA LYS A 112 -6.41 -1.19 -5.19
C LYS A 112 -6.48 -2.05 -3.94
N VAL A 113 -7.43 -2.96 -3.90
CA VAL A 113 -7.69 -3.79 -2.72
C VAL A 113 -7.19 -5.21 -2.98
N LEU A 114 -6.31 -5.68 -2.09
CA LEU A 114 -5.91 -7.08 -2.03
C LEU A 114 -6.87 -7.81 -1.09
N LYS A 115 -7.77 -8.59 -1.65
CA LYS A 115 -8.69 -9.43 -0.87
C LYS A 115 -7.94 -10.65 -0.39
N LEU A 116 -7.65 -10.71 0.89
CA LEU A 116 -6.77 -11.74 1.44
C LEU A 116 -7.35 -13.16 1.24
N SER A 117 -8.66 -13.32 1.36
CA SER A 117 -9.32 -14.62 1.15
C SER A 117 -9.16 -15.19 -0.26
N LYS A 118 -8.85 -14.33 -1.24
CA LYS A 118 -8.68 -14.73 -2.64
C LYS A 118 -7.21 -14.72 -3.09
N ALA A 119 -6.30 -14.30 -2.21
CA ALA A 119 -4.88 -14.24 -2.51
C ALA A 119 -4.22 -15.61 -2.42
N PRO A 120 -3.00 -15.79 -2.97
CA PRO A 120 -2.25 -17.02 -2.79
C PRO A 120 -2.12 -17.39 -1.30
N LYS A 121 -2.09 -18.68 -0.98
CA LYS A 121 -2.10 -19.15 0.42
C LYS A 121 -0.92 -18.62 1.23
N THR A 122 0.27 -18.52 0.64
CA THR A 122 1.44 -17.95 1.32
C THR A 122 1.21 -16.50 1.70
N TRP A 123 0.52 -15.73 0.85
CA TRP A 123 0.16 -14.34 1.13
C TRP A 123 -0.89 -14.24 2.24
N GLN A 124 -1.85 -15.16 2.25
CA GLN A 124 -2.84 -15.22 3.32
C GLN A 124 -2.17 -15.41 4.69
N TYR A 125 -1.10 -16.18 4.71
CA TYR A 125 -0.30 -16.37 5.92
C TYR A 125 0.52 -15.13 6.27
N LEU A 126 1.20 -14.55 5.29
CA LEU A 126 2.07 -13.38 5.48
C LEU A 126 1.32 -12.14 5.95
N PHE A 127 0.09 -11.94 5.48
CA PHE A 127 -0.71 -10.75 5.78
C PHE A 127 -1.87 -11.02 6.75
N ARG A 128 -1.81 -12.14 7.48
CA ARG A 128 -2.84 -12.46 8.47
C ARG A 128 -2.88 -11.50 9.67
#